data_eed7f2b3b0e6373c36eb06f8665253e6
#
_entry.id   eed7f2b3b0e6373c36eb06f8665253e6
#
_cell.length_a   1.000
_cell.length_b   1.000
_cell.length_c   1.000
_cell.angle_alpha   90.00
_cell.angle_beta   90.00
_cell.angle_gamma   90.00
#
_symmetry.space_group_name_H-M   'P 1'
#
loop_
_entity.id
_entity.type
_entity.pdbx_description
1 polymer ?
#
loop_
_entity_poly.entity_id
_entity_poly.type
_entity_poly.pdbx_seq_one_letter_code
_entity_poly.pdbx_strand_id
1 'polypeptide(L)'
;MLRDKGKYASATENRRFVWHEIVWPLVLEVNDVSFTLKQYQKKRDEICKNKGVEISTTSRGLVSLLQKGIIIKENDLYSIHYRLIAYMRLKADCDYATAIHEVSMSS
;
A
#
# COMPACT_ATOMS: atom_id res chain seq x y z
N MET A 1 0.72 -13.10 -2.36
CA MET A 1 -0.37 -12.64 -3.22
C MET A 1 -1.67 -13.32 -2.85
N LEU A 2 -2.76 -12.57 -2.82
CA LEU A 2 -4.07 -13.17 -2.58
C LEU A 2 -4.52 -13.94 -3.81
N ARG A 3 -5.07 -15.12 -3.59
CA ARG A 3 -5.62 -15.96 -4.64
C ARG A 3 -7.12 -15.76 -4.72
N ASP A 4 -7.77 -16.49 -5.62
CA ASP A 4 -9.22 -16.49 -5.77
C ASP A 4 -9.94 -16.70 -4.44
N LYS A 5 -9.31 -17.42 -3.54
CA LYS A 5 -9.82 -17.70 -2.21
C LYS A 5 -9.23 -16.74 -1.19
N GLY A 6 -9.21 -15.46 -1.51
CA GLY A 6 -8.70 -14.43 -0.62
C GLY A 6 -9.29 -14.48 0.77
N LYS A 7 -10.51 -14.95 0.90
CA LYS A 7 -11.17 -15.13 2.18
C LYS A 7 -10.45 -16.09 3.11
N TYR A 8 -9.60 -16.96 2.56
CA TYR A 8 -8.80 -17.89 3.34
C TYR A 8 -7.38 -17.42 3.57
N ALA A 9 -7.03 -16.27 3.02
CA ALA A 9 -5.70 -15.73 3.19
C ALA A 9 -5.48 -15.38 4.66
N SER A 10 -4.24 -15.54 5.13
CA SER A 10 -3.89 -15.18 6.49
C SER A 10 -3.98 -13.66 6.69
N ALA A 11 -4.04 -13.24 7.95
CA ALA A 11 -4.01 -11.81 8.27
C ALA A 11 -2.74 -11.15 7.72
N THR A 12 -1.63 -11.87 7.73
CA THR A 12 -0.36 -11.37 7.18
C THR A 12 -0.45 -11.14 5.68
N GLU A 13 -1.03 -12.08 4.95
CA GLU A 13 -1.20 -11.94 3.51
C GLU A 13 -2.13 -10.76 3.17
N ASN A 14 -3.23 -10.63 3.90
CA ASN A 14 -4.17 -9.52 3.71
C ASN A 14 -3.49 -8.18 3.99
N ARG A 15 -2.71 -8.10 5.06
CA ARG A 15 -1.96 -6.90 5.41
C ARG A 15 -0.97 -6.53 4.31
N ARG A 16 -0.23 -7.51 3.79
CA ARG A 16 0.73 -7.28 2.71
C ARG A 16 0.04 -6.81 1.43
N PHE A 17 -1.09 -7.41 1.11
CA PHE A 17 -1.85 -7.02 -0.06
C PHE A 17 -2.30 -5.56 0.05
N VAL A 18 -2.94 -5.21 1.16
CA VAL A 18 -3.42 -3.84 1.37
C VAL A 18 -2.26 -2.85 1.32
N TRP A 19 -1.14 -3.19 1.96
CA TRP A 19 0.02 -2.31 1.98
C TRP A 19 0.62 -2.12 0.58
N HIS A 20 0.94 -3.20 -0.11
CA HIS A 20 1.66 -3.13 -1.38
C HIS A 20 0.79 -2.74 -2.57
N GLU A 21 -0.46 -3.18 -2.58
CA GLU A 21 -1.32 -2.99 -3.75
C GLU A 21 -2.26 -1.81 -3.64
N ILE A 22 -2.56 -1.35 -2.45
CA ILE A 22 -3.51 -0.26 -2.23
C ILE A 22 -2.84 0.97 -1.63
N VAL A 23 -2.27 0.82 -0.44
CA VAL A 23 -1.74 1.97 0.32
C VAL A 23 -0.51 2.57 -0.34
N TRP A 24 0.45 1.76 -0.68
CA TRP A 24 1.69 2.25 -1.32
C TRP A 24 1.42 2.98 -2.63
N PRO A 25 0.67 2.38 -3.58
CA PRO A 25 0.34 3.09 -4.81
C PRO A 25 -0.48 4.37 -4.58
N LEU A 26 -1.39 4.34 -3.61
CA LEU A 26 -2.19 5.52 -3.27
C LEU A 26 -1.32 6.67 -2.78
N VAL A 27 -0.39 6.38 -1.88
CA VAL A 27 0.52 7.39 -1.33
C VAL A 27 1.37 8.01 -2.44
N LEU A 28 1.84 7.20 -3.37
CA LEU A 28 2.61 7.69 -4.51
C LEU A 28 1.75 8.55 -5.43
N GLU A 29 0.50 8.14 -5.64
CA GLU A 29 -0.42 8.85 -6.51
C GLU A 29 -0.82 10.22 -5.96
N VAL A 30 -1.15 10.28 -4.67
CA VAL A 30 -1.51 11.56 -4.04
C VAL A 30 -0.30 12.41 -3.67
N ASN A 31 0.88 11.83 -3.77
CA ASN A 31 2.15 12.50 -3.45
C ASN A 31 2.16 13.05 -2.02
N ASP A 32 1.62 12.29 -1.09
CA ASP A 32 1.54 12.66 0.32
C ASP A 32 1.56 11.39 1.16
N VAL A 33 1.98 11.52 2.41
CA VAL A 33 2.01 10.41 3.36
C VAL A 33 0.66 10.20 4.04
N SER A 34 -0.30 11.08 3.78
CA SER A 34 -1.63 11.03 4.36
C SER A 34 -2.69 10.92 3.28
N PHE A 35 -3.78 10.27 3.60
CA PHE A 35 -4.90 10.09 2.67
C PHE A 35 -6.22 10.00 3.45
N THR A 36 -7.31 10.33 2.77
CA THR A 36 -8.64 10.24 3.36
C THR A 36 -9.23 8.85 3.16
N LEU A 37 -10.27 8.53 3.91
CA LEU A 37 -11.00 7.28 3.72
C LEU A 37 -11.56 7.17 2.30
N LYS A 38 -12.06 8.26 1.74
CA LYS A 38 -12.57 8.28 0.36
C LYS A 38 -11.49 7.91 -0.65
N GLN A 39 -10.31 8.49 -0.50
CA GLN A 39 -9.19 8.17 -1.38
C GLN A 39 -8.82 6.70 -1.28
N TYR A 40 -8.77 6.17 -0.06
CA TYR A 40 -8.48 4.77 0.18
C TYR A 40 -9.53 3.87 -0.46
N GLN A 41 -10.81 4.16 -0.24
CA GLN A 41 -11.90 3.34 -0.76
C GLN A 41 -11.89 3.31 -2.29
N LYS A 42 -11.66 4.45 -2.91
CA LYS A 42 -11.59 4.54 -4.37
C LYS A 42 -10.45 3.67 -4.92
N LYS A 43 -9.28 3.78 -4.31
CA LYS A 43 -8.11 2.99 -4.74
C LYS A 43 -8.34 1.51 -4.49
N ARG A 44 -8.89 1.16 -3.32
CA ARG A 44 -9.23 -0.22 -2.99
C ARG A 44 -10.17 -0.82 -4.02
N ASP A 45 -11.24 -0.12 -4.36
CA ASP A 45 -12.23 -0.63 -5.31
C ASP A 45 -11.61 -0.85 -6.68
N GLU A 46 -10.78 0.08 -7.14
CA GLU A 46 -10.07 -0.03 -8.40
C GLU A 46 -9.15 -1.25 -8.42
N ILE A 47 -8.33 -1.42 -7.40
CA ILE A 47 -7.36 -2.53 -7.34
C ILE A 47 -8.08 -3.87 -7.20
N CYS A 48 -9.09 -3.96 -6.35
CA CYS A 48 -9.83 -5.19 -6.15
C CYS A 48 -10.56 -5.61 -7.44
N LYS A 49 -11.12 -4.66 -8.15
CA LYS A 49 -11.77 -4.93 -9.43
C LYS A 49 -10.76 -5.47 -10.45
N ASN A 50 -9.61 -4.83 -10.54
CA ASN A 50 -8.59 -5.22 -11.52
C ASN A 50 -7.98 -6.58 -11.22
N LYS A 51 -7.87 -6.94 -9.95
CA LYS A 51 -7.25 -8.20 -9.53
C LYS A 51 -8.24 -9.31 -9.22
N GLY A 52 -9.53 -9.04 -9.31
CA GLY A 52 -10.56 -10.05 -9.01
C GLY A 52 -10.58 -10.44 -7.53
N VAL A 53 -10.27 -9.53 -6.64
CA VAL A 53 -10.26 -9.77 -5.20
C VAL A 53 -11.50 -9.14 -4.58
N GLU A 54 -12.15 -9.87 -3.67
CA GLU A 54 -13.30 -9.32 -2.96
C GLU A 54 -12.89 -8.20 -2.01
N ILE A 55 -13.65 -7.11 -2.01
CA ILE A 55 -13.38 -5.96 -1.15
C ILE A 55 -13.36 -6.35 0.32
N SER A 56 -14.24 -7.27 0.72
CA SER A 56 -14.33 -7.71 2.11
C SER A 56 -13.02 -8.27 2.66
N THR A 57 -12.19 -8.86 1.81
CA THR A 57 -10.90 -9.42 2.26
C THR A 57 -9.91 -8.35 2.65
N THR A 58 -10.04 -7.14 2.11
CA THR A 58 -9.12 -6.04 2.40
C THR A 58 -9.36 -5.41 3.78
N SER A 59 -10.54 -5.60 4.34
CA SER A 59 -10.87 -5.03 5.65
C SER A 59 -9.91 -5.48 6.75
N ARG A 60 -9.58 -6.76 6.75
CA ARG A 60 -8.64 -7.31 7.74
C ARG A 60 -7.24 -6.72 7.57
N GLY A 61 -6.83 -6.50 6.33
CA GLY A 61 -5.53 -5.92 6.05
C GLY A 61 -5.39 -4.51 6.60
N LEU A 62 -6.37 -3.67 6.35
CA LEU A 62 -6.36 -2.30 6.86
C LEU A 62 -6.39 -2.27 8.39
N VAL A 63 -7.28 -3.08 9.00
CA VAL A 63 -7.35 -3.17 10.46
C VAL A 63 -6.00 -3.61 11.04
N SER A 64 -5.37 -4.60 10.41
CA SER A 64 -4.06 -5.08 10.85
C SER A 64 -2.98 -3.99 10.78
N LEU A 65 -2.99 -3.18 9.72
CA LEU A 65 -2.05 -2.06 9.59
C LEU A 65 -2.26 -1.01 10.68
N LEU A 66 -3.53 -0.74 11.01
CA LEU A 66 -3.87 0.19 12.09
C LEU A 66 -3.46 -0.36 13.45
N GLN A 67 -3.72 -1.64 13.71
CA GLN A 67 -3.38 -2.28 14.98
C GLN A 67 -1.88 -2.33 15.22
N LYS A 68 -1.10 -2.50 14.17
CA LYS A 68 0.36 -2.53 14.27
C LYS A 68 0.99 -1.15 14.25
N GLY A 69 0.18 -0.10 14.10
CA GLY A 69 0.69 1.27 14.10
C GLY A 69 1.44 1.63 12.82
N ILE A 70 1.35 0.84 11.79
CA ILE A 70 1.95 1.14 10.49
C ILE A 70 1.19 2.31 9.84
N ILE A 71 -0.13 2.30 9.98
CA ILE A 71 -1.00 3.39 9.60
C ILE A 71 -1.63 3.95 10.87
N ILE A 72 -1.68 5.27 10.97
CA ILE A 72 -2.26 5.97 12.10
C ILE A 72 -3.48 6.73 11.60
N LYS A 73 -4.59 6.59 12.30
CA LYS A 73 -5.82 7.30 11.98
C LYS A 73 -6.03 8.42 12.99
N GLU A 74 -6.16 9.65 12.50
CA GLU A 74 -6.53 10.80 13.32
C GLU A 74 -7.72 11.49 12.66
N ASN A 75 -8.87 11.49 13.31
CA ASN A 75 -10.12 11.99 12.75
C ASN A 75 -10.42 11.23 11.45
N ASP A 76 -10.52 11.91 10.34
CA ASP A 76 -10.82 11.31 9.04
C ASP A 76 -9.58 11.12 8.17
N LEU A 77 -8.39 11.34 8.74
CA LEU A 77 -7.16 11.28 7.99
C LEU A 77 -6.32 10.08 8.43
N TYR A 78 -5.85 9.32 7.46
CA TYR A 78 -4.94 8.20 7.67
C TYR A 78 -3.54 8.64 7.26
N SER A 79 -2.55 8.30 8.08
CA SER A 79 -1.16 8.67 7.82
C SER A 79 -0.26 7.47 8.00
N ILE A 80 0.82 7.42 7.23
CA ILE A 80 1.84 6.40 7.40
C ILE A 80 2.72 6.79 8.57
N HIS A 81 3.09 5.81 9.40
CA HIS A 81 3.95 6.07 10.54
C HIS A 81 5.26 6.74 10.09
N TYR A 82 5.67 7.79 10.79
CA TYR A 82 6.80 8.62 10.37
C TYR A 82 8.10 7.84 10.15
N ARG A 83 8.32 6.77 10.91
CA ARG A 83 9.53 5.94 10.75
C ARG A 83 9.58 5.23 9.39
N LEU A 84 8.43 4.97 8.81
CA LEU A 84 8.36 4.31 7.51
C LEU A 84 8.58 5.30 6.36
N ILE A 85 8.38 6.58 6.58
CA ILE A 85 8.56 7.59 5.55
C ILE A 85 10.00 7.60 5.05
N ALA A 86 10.95 7.56 5.97
CA ALA A 86 12.37 7.51 5.62
C ALA A 86 12.71 6.23 4.83
N TYR A 87 12.15 5.10 5.25
CA TYR A 87 12.36 3.83 4.56
C TYR A 87 11.80 3.87 3.14
N MET A 88 10.61 4.44 2.97
CA MET A 88 9.98 4.55 1.65
C MET A 88 10.80 5.43 0.72
N ARG A 89 11.31 6.53 1.24
CA ARG A 89 12.15 7.44 0.45
C ARG A 89 13.45 6.76 0.03
N LEU A 90 14.09 6.07 0.96
CA LEU A 90 15.34 5.36 0.68
C LEU A 90 15.13 4.31 -0.40
N LYS A 91 14.05 3.55 -0.32
CA LYS A 91 13.73 2.55 -1.32
C LYS A 91 13.51 3.18 -2.71
N ALA A 92 12.77 4.26 -2.76
CA ALA A 92 12.54 4.97 -4.02
C ALA A 92 13.84 5.49 -4.63
N ASP A 93 14.71 6.05 -3.80
CA ASP A 93 16.02 6.55 -4.25
C ASP A 93 16.89 5.41 -4.79
N CYS A 94 16.88 4.26 -4.12
CA CYS A 94 17.63 3.09 -4.58
C CYS A 94 17.09 2.56 -5.89
N ASP A 95 15.78 2.50 -6.04
CA ASP A 95 15.14 2.02 -7.27
C ASP A 95 15.48 2.97 -8.44
N TYR A 96 15.48 4.28 -8.19
CA TYR A 96 15.84 5.27 -9.21
C TYR A 96 17.30 5.12 -9.62
N ALA A 97 18.20 5.00 -8.66
CA ALA A 97 19.62 4.82 -8.92
C ALA A 97 19.88 3.56 -9.75
N THR A 98 19.19 2.47 -9.44
CA THR A 98 19.29 1.22 -10.18
C THR A 98 18.84 1.42 -11.64
N ALA A 99 17.73 2.11 -11.84
CA ALA A 99 17.21 2.37 -13.18
C ALA A 99 18.18 3.21 -14.00
N ILE A 100 18.76 4.25 -13.42
CA ILE A 100 19.74 5.10 -14.08
C ILE A 100 20.98 4.28 -14.47
N HIS A 101 21.44 3.43 -13.55
CA HIS A 101 22.59 2.56 -13.81
C HIS A 101 22.33 1.62 -14.99
N GLU A 102 21.16 0.98 -15.01
CA GLU A 102 20.79 0.08 -16.11
C GLU A 102 20.73 0.79 -17.45
N VAL A 103 20.17 1.99 -17.49
CA VAL A 103 20.13 2.79 -18.72
C VAL A 103 21.53 3.10 -19.20
N SER A 104 22.42 3.51 -18.29
CA SER A 104 23.81 3.82 -18.61
C SER A 104 24.54 2.61 -19.15
N MET A 105 24.27 1.42 -18.59
CA MET A 105 24.90 0.19 -19.05
C MET A 105 24.41 -0.27 -20.41
N SER A 106 23.18 0.10 -20.77
CA SER A 106 22.59 -0.28 -22.05
C SER A 106 23.02 0.60 -23.20
N SER A 107 23.61 1.72 -22.92
CA SER A 107 24.05 2.69 -23.93
C SER A 107 25.38 2.30 -24.65
#